data_2ed0f5d07a6281ba576c9162bf278201
#
_entry.id   2ed0f5d07a6281ba576c9162bf278201
#
_cell.length_a   1.000
_cell.length_b   1.000
_cell.length_c   1.000
_cell.angle_alpha   90.00
_cell.angle_beta   90.00
_cell.angle_gamma   90.00
#
_symmetry.space_group_name_H-M   'P 1'
#
loop_
_entity.id
_entity.type
_entity.pdbx_description
1 polymer ?
#
loop_
_entity_poly.entity_id
_entity_poly.type
_entity_poly.pdbx_seq_one_letter_code
_entity_poly.pdbx_strand_id
1 'polypeptide(L)'
;MCSPRFLCREDKASGMRNASLHPDAVRAACQPRRRFAFGLTPRAIWLLAAGLLLALPGFFSARLGFGMLVWDGLVLAAALWDGLRLPSAKKITIERSWSNAPALDSETEIELAVEHTGEMILECHLMDDLPEALVATPATHTLEAFPRARTPIRYKIEPRERGDVEAGAVYIRYASLLGLVERWAMAPLQQTVRVYPALRQGEDQEIFLARGRQIDLQLRQARQRGLGRDFESLREYFDGDDLRDVCWTATARRGQLITRRYQTERNQAVWIVLDAGRLMRGRILRDKEDAEHGHTKLDFACSTALALAQLALFSGDRVGLLVYGQQVQQRVLPGRGPAHLRLIVEALAQARSESSEADHLRAVATLNRWQPRRALILWITDLAETAMRPEVIDGAMQLIRRHVLLFVAMAQPDVEKIATARPKNIEQMFRASAAQELTSRRELLLARLREQGALTLDLDPEHLTSAVLNQYLKVKERAMV
;
A
#
# COMPACT_ATOMS: atom_id res chain seq x y z
N MET A 1 7.54 29.93 46.47
CA MET A 1 6.14 29.60 46.11
C MET A 1 6.13 29.04 44.71
N CYS A 2 5.62 27.85 44.57
CA CYS A 2 5.80 26.87 43.49
C CYS A 2 5.57 27.37 42.08
N SER A 3 6.56 27.12 41.25
CA SER A 3 6.46 27.06 39.77
C SER A 3 6.19 25.63 39.34
N PRO A 4 5.21 25.33 38.49
CA PRO A 4 5.07 23.99 37.88
C PRO A 4 5.94 23.88 36.64
N ARG A 5 6.86 22.92 36.66
CA ARG A 5 7.65 22.45 35.55
C ARG A 5 6.73 21.84 34.47
N PHE A 6 6.66 22.45 33.32
CA PHE A 6 6.20 21.79 32.07
C PHE A 6 7.29 20.83 31.63
N LEU A 7 7.03 19.54 31.84
CA LEU A 7 7.78 18.46 31.22
C LEU A 7 7.41 18.43 29.74
N CYS A 8 8.31 18.94 28.90
CA CYS A 8 8.34 18.66 27.48
C CYS A 8 8.62 17.17 27.31
N ARG A 9 7.62 16.46 26.86
CA ARG A 9 7.74 15.08 26.36
C ARG A 9 8.42 15.15 25.00
N GLU A 10 9.74 15.02 24.97
CA GLU A 10 10.49 14.69 23.76
C GLU A 10 10.18 13.23 23.39
N ASP A 11 9.16 13.06 22.56
CA ASP A 11 8.77 11.77 22.04
C ASP A 11 9.60 11.38 20.83
N LYS A 12 10.35 10.32 21.03
CA LYS A 12 10.63 9.23 20.06
C LYS A 12 10.86 9.59 18.57
N ALA A 13 11.79 10.48 18.29
CA ALA A 13 12.31 10.66 16.93
C ALA A 13 13.65 9.94 16.68
N SER A 14 14.09 9.01 17.54
CA SER A 14 15.42 8.39 17.43
C SER A 14 15.41 6.88 17.05
N GLY A 15 14.32 6.39 16.44
CA GLY A 15 14.15 4.98 16.04
C GLY A 15 14.13 4.67 14.54
N MET A 16 14.28 5.68 13.66
CA MET A 16 14.19 5.45 12.20
C MET A 16 15.57 5.28 11.54
N ARG A 17 16.38 4.37 12.07
CA ARG A 17 17.59 3.93 11.37
C ARG A 17 17.26 2.66 10.60
N ASN A 18 17.28 2.73 9.24
CA ASN A 18 17.31 1.60 8.31
C ASN A 18 16.23 0.51 8.50
N ALA A 19 14.97 0.86 8.69
CA ALA A 19 13.90 -0.10 8.54
C ALA A 19 13.87 -0.54 7.08
N SER A 20 14.20 -1.81 6.83
CA SER A 20 13.92 -2.45 5.55
C SER A 20 12.40 -2.40 5.33
N LEU A 21 11.93 -2.16 4.11
CA LEU A 21 10.50 -2.21 3.77
C LEU A 21 9.93 -3.63 3.96
N HIS A 22 10.82 -4.64 4.10
CA HIS A 22 10.43 -6.02 4.35
C HIS A 22 10.01 -6.22 5.81
N PRO A 23 8.91 -6.94 6.07
CA PRO A 23 8.59 -7.42 7.40
C PRO A 23 9.71 -8.34 7.90
N ASP A 24 10.08 -8.19 9.17
CA ASP A 24 11.10 -9.05 9.80
C ASP A 24 10.59 -10.50 9.89
N ALA A 25 11.50 -11.47 9.74
CA ALA A 25 11.18 -12.87 9.98
C ALA A 25 10.88 -13.09 11.49
N VAL A 26 9.76 -13.73 11.78
CA VAL A 26 9.33 -14.03 13.15
C VAL A 26 9.41 -15.52 13.40
N ARG A 27 10.09 -15.92 14.47
CA ARG A 27 10.29 -17.30 14.88
C ARG A 27 9.77 -17.54 16.29
N ALA A 28 8.96 -18.58 16.46
CA ALA A 28 8.43 -18.96 17.77
C ALA A 28 8.37 -20.49 17.96
N ALA A 29 8.57 -20.92 19.21
CA ALA A 29 8.31 -22.29 19.60
C ALA A 29 6.79 -22.51 19.73
N CYS A 30 6.32 -23.69 19.31
CA CYS A 30 4.91 -24.03 19.40
C CYS A 30 4.47 -24.24 20.86
N GLN A 31 3.24 -23.88 21.13
CA GLN A 31 2.58 -24.11 22.41
C GLN A 31 1.38 -25.03 22.22
N PRO A 32 1.08 -25.93 23.16
CA PRO A 32 -0.10 -26.77 23.08
C PRO A 32 -1.37 -25.90 23.22
N ARG A 33 -2.30 -26.05 22.31
CA ARG A 33 -3.55 -25.24 22.32
C ARG A 33 -4.43 -25.50 23.56
N ARG A 34 -4.39 -26.73 24.10
CA ARG A 34 -5.13 -27.17 25.31
C ARG A 34 -4.29 -28.17 26.09
N ARG A 35 -4.69 -28.46 27.36
CA ARG A 35 -4.04 -29.50 28.20
C ARG A 35 -4.01 -30.87 27.52
N PHE A 36 -5.05 -31.23 26.75
CA PHE A 36 -5.14 -32.47 25.96
C PHE A 36 -5.26 -32.12 24.47
N ALA A 37 -4.14 -31.68 23.89
CA ALA A 37 -4.08 -31.29 22.47
C ALA A 37 -3.59 -32.48 21.61
N PHE A 38 -4.26 -33.64 21.74
CA PHE A 38 -4.02 -34.82 20.93
C PHE A 38 -5.34 -35.54 20.61
N GLY A 39 -5.38 -36.28 19.54
CA GLY A 39 -6.52 -37.03 19.08
C GLY A 39 -6.11 -38.28 18.30
N LEU A 40 -7.04 -39.22 18.14
CA LEU A 40 -6.89 -40.32 17.21
C LEU A 40 -7.16 -39.82 15.80
N THR A 41 -6.34 -40.26 14.87
CA THR A 41 -6.53 -39.92 13.46
C THR A 41 -7.68 -40.76 12.87
N PRO A 42 -8.24 -40.36 11.71
CA PRO A 42 -9.19 -41.17 10.98
C PRO A 42 -8.66 -42.60 10.68
N ARG A 43 -7.36 -42.76 10.46
CA ARG A 43 -6.72 -44.08 10.25
C ARG A 43 -6.90 -45.00 11.48
N ALA A 44 -6.62 -44.47 12.68
CA ALA A 44 -6.81 -45.23 13.91
C ALA A 44 -8.29 -45.58 14.15
N ILE A 45 -9.18 -44.65 13.86
CA ILE A 45 -10.64 -44.88 13.98
C ILE A 45 -11.11 -45.99 13.03
N TRP A 46 -10.62 -45.98 11.79
CA TRP A 46 -10.96 -47.06 10.82
C TRP A 46 -10.39 -48.40 11.24
N LEU A 47 -9.18 -48.46 11.83
CA LEU A 47 -8.59 -49.68 12.35
C LEU A 47 -9.39 -50.25 13.52
N LEU A 48 -9.85 -49.38 14.43
CA LEU A 48 -10.78 -49.79 15.51
C LEU A 48 -12.12 -50.25 14.95
N ALA A 49 -12.69 -49.55 13.98
CA ALA A 49 -13.92 -49.95 13.32
C ALA A 49 -13.77 -51.30 12.60
N ALA A 50 -12.61 -51.61 12.02
CA ALA A 50 -12.31 -52.92 11.42
C ALA A 50 -12.32 -54.05 12.47
N GLY A 51 -11.93 -53.77 13.71
CA GLY A 51 -12.05 -54.71 14.85
C GLY A 51 -13.48 -55.16 15.08
N LEU A 52 -14.49 -54.33 14.75
CA LEU A 52 -15.91 -54.69 14.87
C LEU A 52 -16.26 -55.88 13.96
N LEU A 53 -15.59 -56.03 12.80
CA LEU A 53 -15.78 -57.19 11.93
C LEU A 53 -15.31 -58.48 12.59
N LEU A 54 -14.34 -58.43 13.49
CA LEU A 54 -13.86 -59.58 14.28
C LEU A 54 -14.82 -59.96 15.39
N ALA A 55 -15.84 -59.16 15.69
CA ALA A 55 -16.93 -59.50 16.62
C ALA A 55 -17.96 -60.44 15.98
N LEU A 56 -18.09 -60.49 14.66
CA LEU A 56 -19.08 -61.31 13.95
C LEU A 56 -18.95 -62.80 14.27
N PRO A 57 -17.76 -63.43 14.35
CA PRO A 57 -17.63 -64.83 14.78
C PRO A 57 -18.04 -65.07 16.24
N GLY A 58 -18.09 -64.02 17.07
CA GLY A 58 -18.56 -64.06 18.46
C GLY A 58 -20.04 -64.51 18.60
N PHE A 59 -20.83 -64.32 17.55
CA PHE A 59 -22.22 -64.87 17.49
C PHE A 59 -22.26 -66.40 17.51
N PHE A 60 -21.18 -67.05 17.06
CA PHE A 60 -21.10 -68.51 17.01
C PHE A 60 -20.40 -69.13 18.24
N SER A 61 -19.50 -68.37 18.89
CA SER A 61 -18.87 -68.81 20.15
C SER A 61 -18.30 -67.61 20.94
N ALA A 62 -18.56 -67.57 22.27
CA ALA A 62 -18.07 -66.47 23.12
C ALA A 62 -16.53 -66.36 23.13
N ARG A 63 -15.78 -67.42 22.84
CA ARG A 63 -14.29 -67.39 22.74
C ARG A 63 -13.80 -66.62 21.56
N LEU A 64 -14.54 -66.58 20.44
CA LEU A 64 -14.14 -65.84 19.24
C LEU A 64 -14.42 -64.33 19.35
N GLY A 65 -15.35 -63.90 20.23
CA GLY A 65 -15.59 -62.51 20.57
C GLY A 65 -14.39 -61.81 21.24
N PHE A 66 -13.52 -62.55 21.89
CA PHE A 66 -12.27 -62.02 22.44
C PHE A 66 -11.29 -61.46 21.35
N GLY A 67 -11.46 -61.90 20.09
CA GLY A 67 -10.64 -61.44 18.97
C GLY A 67 -10.73 -59.92 18.76
N MET A 68 -11.94 -59.35 18.88
CA MET A 68 -12.15 -57.88 18.82
C MET A 68 -11.38 -57.16 19.94
N LEU A 69 -11.52 -57.63 21.20
CA LEU A 69 -10.88 -56.99 22.34
C LEU A 69 -9.34 -57.02 22.22
N VAL A 70 -8.78 -58.12 21.73
CA VAL A 70 -7.33 -58.25 21.47
C VAL A 70 -6.91 -57.30 20.36
N TRP A 71 -7.68 -57.25 19.26
CA TRP A 71 -7.37 -56.33 18.14
C TRP A 71 -7.43 -54.88 18.59
N ASP A 72 -8.52 -54.45 19.23
CA ASP A 72 -8.67 -53.04 19.71
C ASP A 72 -7.60 -52.73 20.77
N GLY A 73 -7.27 -53.66 21.65
CA GLY A 73 -6.18 -53.54 22.62
C GLY A 73 -4.83 -53.32 21.95
N LEU A 74 -4.56 -54.05 20.86
CA LEU A 74 -3.29 -53.88 20.07
C LEU A 74 -3.28 -52.55 19.36
N VAL A 75 -4.39 -52.12 18.73
CA VAL A 75 -4.50 -50.81 18.07
C VAL A 75 -4.32 -49.64 19.05
N LEU A 76 -4.94 -49.74 20.24
CA LEU A 76 -4.80 -48.74 21.31
C LEU A 76 -3.37 -48.70 21.88
N ALA A 77 -2.75 -49.87 22.06
CA ALA A 77 -1.35 -49.96 22.52
C ALA A 77 -0.40 -49.38 21.48
N ALA A 78 -0.63 -49.64 20.17
CA ALA A 78 0.12 -49.05 19.09
C ALA A 78 -0.07 -47.52 19.01
N ALA A 79 -1.31 -47.04 19.19
CA ALA A 79 -1.61 -45.62 19.22
C ALA A 79 -0.96 -44.90 20.42
N LEU A 80 -0.97 -45.55 21.60
CA LEU A 80 -0.27 -45.04 22.79
C LEU A 80 1.23 -44.95 22.55
N TRP A 81 1.81 -45.98 21.99
CA TRP A 81 3.27 -46.03 21.67
C TRP A 81 3.62 -44.97 20.63
N ASP A 82 2.80 -44.80 19.58
CA ASP A 82 2.96 -43.76 18.58
C ASP A 82 2.90 -42.35 19.21
N GLY A 83 1.88 -42.11 20.05
CA GLY A 83 1.70 -40.83 20.76
C GLY A 83 2.81 -40.47 21.72
N LEU A 84 3.44 -41.49 22.39
CA LEU A 84 4.59 -41.27 23.27
C LEU A 84 5.85 -40.86 22.50
N ARG A 85 6.01 -41.32 21.28
CA ARG A 85 7.13 -40.96 20.40
C ARG A 85 7.01 -39.59 19.75
N LEU A 86 5.82 -39.08 19.58
CA LEU A 86 5.59 -37.75 19.01
C LEU A 86 6.26 -36.66 19.87
N PRO A 87 7.03 -35.76 19.26
CA PRO A 87 7.69 -34.67 20.01
C PRO A 87 6.64 -33.79 20.69
N SER A 88 6.96 -33.22 21.83
CA SER A 88 6.10 -32.22 22.46
C SER A 88 6.06 -30.96 21.62
N ALA A 89 4.94 -30.21 21.67
CA ALA A 89 4.80 -28.96 20.92
C ALA A 89 5.98 -27.99 21.10
N LYS A 90 6.52 -27.90 22.30
CA LYS A 90 7.69 -27.03 22.61
C LYS A 90 8.96 -27.37 21.85
N LYS A 91 9.06 -28.58 21.30
CA LYS A 91 10.19 -29.04 20.47
C LYS A 91 10.03 -28.71 18.99
N ILE A 92 8.93 -28.08 18.61
CA ILE A 92 8.63 -27.64 17.25
C ILE A 92 8.72 -26.13 17.24
N THR A 93 9.48 -25.60 16.29
CA THR A 93 9.64 -24.17 16.06
C THR A 93 9.16 -23.86 14.65
N ILE A 94 8.38 -22.80 14.51
CA ILE A 94 7.91 -22.30 13.22
C ILE A 94 8.46 -20.89 13.02
N GLU A 95 8.90 -20.63 11.81
CA GLU A 95 9.39 -19.32 11.37
C GLU A 95 8.55 -18.87 10.17
N ARG A 96 8.05 -17.62 10.23
CA ARG A 96 7.37 -16.96 9.11
C ARG A 96 8.30 -15.90 8.54
N SER A 97 8.57 -15.94 7.25
CA SER A 97 9.35 -14.94 6.53
C SER A 97 8.65 -14.51 5.25
N TRP A 98 8.89 -13.28 4.84
CA TRP A 98 8.28 -12.63 3.70
C TRP A 98 9.33 -12.45 2.61
N SER A 99 9.05 -12.87 1.38
CA SER A 99 10.01 -12.70 0.27
C SER A 99 10.15 -11.25 -0.15
N ASN A 100 9.05 -10.50 -0.15
CA ASN A 100 8.98 -9.10 -0.52
C ASN A 100 8.07 -8.32 0.43
N ALA A 101 8.17 -6.99 0.41
CA ALA A 101 7.20 -6.14 1.07
C ALA A 101 5.83 -6.30 0.39
N PRO A 102 4.77 -6.66 1.13
CA PRO A 102 3.46 -6.85 0.52
C PRO A 102 2.92 -5.52 0.01
N ALA A 103 2.43 -5.54 -1.23
CA ALA A 103 1.81 -4.40 -1.86
C ALA A 103 0.43 -4.78 -2.43
N LEU A 104 -0.46 -3.81 -2.48
CA LEU A 104 -1.82 -3.97 -3.00
C LEU A 104 -1.77 -4.56 -4.43
N ASP A 105 -2.64 -5.49 -4.78
CA ASP A 105 -2.72 -6.17 -6.09
C ASP A 105 -1.42 -6.86 -6.55
N SER A 106 -0.49 -7.16 -5.65
CA SER A 106 0.72 -7.86 -6.03
C SER A 106 0.86 -9.16 -5.25
N GLU A 107 1.14 -10.24 -5.98
CA GLU A 107 1.44 -11.53 -5.35
C GLU A 107 2.70 -11.39 -4.49
N THR A 108 2.56 -11.71 -3.21
CA THR A 108 3.67 -11.78 -2.27
C THR A 108 3.82 -13.19 -1.77
N GLU A 109 5.04 -13.72 -1.75
CA GLU A 109 5.32 -15.08 -1.29
C GLU A 109 5.69 -15.05 0.19
N ILE A 110 5.03 -15.91 0.97
CA ILE A 110 5.35 -16.19 2.37
C ILE A 110 6.02 -17.57 2.44
N GLU A 111 7.11 -17.66 3.19
CA GLU A 111 7.77 -18.92 3.54
C GLU A 111 7.50 -19.22 5.01
N LEU A 112 6.85 -20.36 5.27
CA LEU A 112 6.76 -20.96 6.59
C LEU A 112 7.79 -22.08 6.69
N ALA A 113 8.71 -22.00 7.64
CA ALA A 113 9.68 -23.04 7.89
C ALA A 113 9.38 -23.74 9.22
N VAL A 114 9.26 -25.06 9.17
CA VAL A 114 9.07 -25.92 10.35
C VAL A 114 10.39 -26.59 10.69
N GLU A 115 10.80 -26.51 11.95
CA GLU A 115 11.96 -27.19 12.50
C GLU A 115 11.55 -27.93 13.77
N HIS A 116 11.95 -29.17 13.94
CA HIS A 116 11.70 -29.94 15.18
C HIS A 116 12.94 -30.75 15.63
N THR A 117 13.05 -30.93 16.92
CA THR A 117 14.15 -31.69 17.53
C THR A 117 13.81 -33.17 17.82
N GLY A 118 12.70 -33.66 17.26
CA GLY A 118 12.30 -35.08 17.35
C GLY A 118 13.21 -35.97 16.48
N GLU A 119 13.04 -37.28 16.59
CA GLU A 119 13.83 -38.27 15.87
C GLU A 119 13.15 -38.88 14.65
N MET A 120 11.88 -38.57 14.44
CA MET A 120 11.04 -39.13 13.38
C MET A 120 10.55 -38.05 12.44
N ILE A 121 10.26 -38.45 11.20
CA ILE A 121 9.57 -37.56 10.22
C ILE A 121 8.16 -37.34 10.68
N LEU A 122 7.70 -36.08 10.60
CA LEU A 122 6.36 -35.67 10.98
C LEU A 122 5.57 -35.25 9.75
N GLU A 123 4.36 -35.78 9.59
CA GLU A 123 3.37 -35.24 8.66
C GLU A 123 2.68 -34.06 9.34
N CYS A 124 2.90 -32.86 8.78
CA CYS A 124 2.43 -31.61 9.36
C CYS A 124 1.40 -30.95 8.45
N HIS A 125 0.26 -30.53 9.02
CA HIS A 125 -0.72 -29.67 8.38
C HIS A 125 -0.67 -28.31 9.04
N LEU A 126 -0.37 -27.28 8.27
CA LEU A 126 -0.22 -25.91 8.71
C LEU A 126 -1.43 -25.09 8.24
N MET A 127 -1.90 -24.21 9.09
CA MET A 127 -2.88 -23.18 8.78
C MET A 127 -2.37 -21.85 9.33
N ASP A 128 -2.12 -20.92 8.44
CA ASP A 128 -1.73 -19.56 8.82
C ASP A 128 -2.99 -18.71 9.04
N ASP A 129 -3.08 -18.09 10.20
CA ASP A 129 -4.21 -17.23 10.59
C ASP A 129 -3.97 -15.82 10.02
N LEU A 130 -4.26 -15.69 8.73
CA LEU A 130 -4.18 -14.43 8.03
C LEU A 130 -5.57 -13.80 7.95
N PRO A 131 -5.68 -12.48 8.13
CA PRO A 131 -6.95 -11.77 7.99
C PRO A 131 -7.40 -11.74 6.52
N GLU A 132 -8.68 -11.46 6.30
CA GLU A 132 -9.30 -11.38 4.96
C GLU A 132 -8.61 -10.37 4.02
N ALA A 133 -7.94 -9.38 4.59
CA ALA A 133 -7.13 -8.42 3.84
C ALA A 133 -5.90 -9.05 3.15
N LEU A 134 -5.47 -10.26 3.60
CA LEU A 134 -4.34 -11.01 3.06
C LEU A 134 -4.83 -12.40 2.60
N VAL A 135 -5.37 -12.48 1.41
CA VAL A 135 -5.92 -13.74 0.89
C VAL A 135 -4.79 -14.72 0.57
N ALA A 136 -4.80 -15.86 1.26
CA ALA A 136 -3.87 -16.96 1.02
C ALA A 136 -4.49 -18.05 0.14
N THR A 137 -3.75 -18.54 -0.82
CA THR A 137 -4.17 -19.66 -1.68
C THR A 137 -3.06 -20.70 -1.78
N PRO A 138 -3.27 -21.94 -1.30
CA PRO A 138 -4.40 -22.43 -0.49
C PRO A 138 -4.34 -22.00 0.98
N ALA A 139 -5.47 -22.11 1.73
CA ALA A 139 -5.55 -21.73 3.14
C ALA A 139 -4.83 -22.71 4.10
N THR A 140 -4.61 -23.95 3.67
CA THR A 140 -3.95 -25.02 4.46
C THR A 140 -2.83 -25.65 3.67
N HIS A 141 -1.72 -25.92 4.33
CA HIS A 141 -0.52 -26.46 3.73
C HIS A 141 -0.12 -27.75 4.40
N THR A 142 0.30 -28.74 3.61
CA THR A 142 0.80 -30.03 4.12
C THR A 142 2.27 -30.18 3.77
N LEU A 143 3.08 -30.59 4.74
CA LEU A 143 4.51 -30.85 4.55
C LEU A 143 4.98 -32.01 5.43
N GLU A 144 6.04 -32.67 5.00
CA GLU A 144 6.79 -33.65 5.80
C GLU A 144 7.99 -32.97 6.44
N ALA A 145 7.96 -32.80 7.77
CA ALA A 145 9.05 -32.19 8.50
C ALA A 145 10.09 -33.25 8.90
N PHE A 146 11.34 -33.03 8.47
CA PHE A 146 12.47 -33.93 8.77
C PHE A 146 13.12 -33.62 10.13
N PRO A 147 13.66 -34.65 10.83
CA PRO A 147 14.32 -34.48 12.12
C PRO A 147 15.49 -33.50 12.03
N ARG A 148 15.53 -32.51 12.94
CA ARG A 148 16.62 -31.52 13.05
C ARG A 148 16.92 -30.76 11.75
N ALA A 149 15.97 -30.70 10.83
CA ALA A 149 16.09 -29.99 9.58
C ALA A 149 15.05 -28.88 9.50
N ARG A 150 15.42 -27.77 8.84
CA ARG A 150 14.50 -26.70 8.49
C ARG A 150 13.77 -27.11 7.21
N THR A 151 12.47 -27.31 7.30
CA THR A 151 11.62 -27.70 6.18
C THR A 151 10.73 -26.52 5.80
N PRO A 152 11.06 -25.81 4.70
CA PRO A 152 10.26 -24.66 4.27
C PRO A 152 9.08 -25.09 3.40
N ILE A 153 7.97 -24.37 3.50
CA ILE A 153 6.87 -24.39 2.55
C ILE A 153 6.56 -22.97 2.11
N ARG A 154 6.30 -22.77 0.83
CA ARG A 154 6.02 -21.46 0.24
C ARG A 154 4.62 -21.41 -0.31
N TYR A 155 3.96 -20.31 -0.08
CA TYR A 155 2.65 -20.03 -0.63
C TYR A 155 2.50 -18.55 -0.96
N LYS A 156 1.55 -18.24 -1.81
CA LYS A 156 1.30 -16.89 -2.29
C LYS A 156 0.13 -16.27 -1.56
N ILE A 157 0.24 -15.00 -1.31
CA ILE A 157 -0.84 -14.17 -0.82
C ILE A 157 -1.05 -12.99 -1.77
N GLU A 158 -2.28 -12.49 -1.80
CA GLU A 158 -2.66 -11.29 -2.53
C GLU A 158 -3.28 -10.30 -1.55
N PRO A 159 -2.55 -9.23 -1.18
CA PRO A 159 -3.09 -8.21 -0.30
C PRO A 159 -4.20 -7.41 -0.99
N ARG A 160 -5.36 -7.29 -0.34
CA ARG A 160 -6.56 -6.61 -0.86
C ARG A 160 -6.82 -5.26 -0.22
N GLU A 161 -6.24 -4.99 0.93
CA GLU A 161 -6.37 -3.72 1.64
C GLU A 161 -4.99 -3.17 2.01
N ARG A 162 -4.81 -1.86 1.86
CA ARG A 162 -3.58 -1.14 2.20
C ARG A 162 -3.57 -0.75 3.67
N GLY A 163 -2.38 -0.65 4.23
CA GLY A 163 -2.16 -0.21 5.61
C GLY A 163 -1.57 -1.29 6.50
N ASP A 164 -1.65 -1.08 7.80
CA ASP A 164 -1.14 -2.03 8.79
C ASP A 164 -2.19 -3.13 9.03
N VAL A 165 -1.79 -4.36 8.77
CA VAL A 165 -2.60 -5.58 8.89
C VAL A 165 -1.95 -6.51 9.90
N GLU A 166 -2.74 -7.11 10.79
CA GLU A 166 -2.22 -8.04 11.79
C GLU A 166 -2.32 -9.47 11.27
N ALA A 167 -1.17 -10.09 10.99
CA ALA A 167 -1.05 -11.51 10.76
C ALA A 167 -1.08 -12.25 12.11
N GLY A 168 -1.93 -13.26 12.22
CA GLY A 168 -2.18 -14.00 13.45
C GLY A 168 -1.15 -15.09 13.73
N ALA A 169 -1.57 -16.10 14.49
CA ALA A 169 -0.76 -17.26 14.86
C ALA A 169 -0.76 -18.32 13.74
N VAL A 170 0.24 -19.19 13.74
CA VAL A 170 0.24 -20.38 12.87
C VAL A 170 -0.20 -21.59 13.67
N TYR A 171 -1.24 -22.25 13.19
CA TYR A 171 -1.75 -23.49 13.75
C TYR A 171 -1.11 -24.67 13.03
N ILE A 172 -0.65 -25.67 13.81
CA ILE A 172 -0.05 -26.88 13.29
C ILE A 172 -0.77 -28.10 13.86
N ARG A 173 -1.10 -29.04 12.98
CA ARG A 173 -1.50 -30.37 13.31
C ARG A 173 -0.41 -31.33 12.79
N TYR A 174 0.12 -32.18 13.63
CA TYR A 174 1.22 -33.06 13.24
C TYR A 174 0.99 -34.48 13.77
N ALA A 175 1.40 -35.45 12.95
CA ALA A 175 1.33 -36.86 13.22
C ALA A 175 2.65 -37.54 12.83
N SER A 176 2.87 -38.78 13.28
CA SER A 176 3.93 -39.63 12.78
C SER A 176 3.57 -40.21 11.42
N LEU A 177 4.50 -40.85 10.73
CA LEU A 177 4.21 -41.61 9.51
C LEU A 177 3.22 -42.77 9.71
N LEU A 178 3.16 -43.36 10.92
CA LEU A 178 2.14 -44.36 11.25
C LEU A 178 0.75 -43.72 11.27
N GLY A 179 0.69 -42.46 11.69
CA GLY A 179 -0.53 -41.68 11.64
C GLY A 179 -1.67 -42.23 12.46
N LEU A 180 -1.40 -42.81 13.64
CA LEU A 180 -2.44 -43.29 14.57
C LEU A 180 -2.90 -42.19 15.53
N VAL A 181 -1.97 -41.31 15.93
CA VAL A 181 -2.22 -40.19 16.84
C VAL A 181 -1.75 -38.91 16.22
N GLU A 182 -2.55 -37.85 16.37
CA GLU A 182 -2.19 -36.50 15.97
C GLU A 182 -2.12 -35.58 17.18
N ARG A 183 -1.28 -34.55 17.11
CA ARG A 183 -1.21 -33.47 18.10
C ARG A 183 -1.44 -32.13 17.45
N TRP A 184 -2.05 -31.22 18.21
CA TRP A 184 -2.35 -29.85 17.80
C TRP A 184 -1.54 -28.86 18.62
N ALA A 185 -0.93 -27.92 17.91
CA ALA A 185 -0.14 -26.86 18.53
C ALA A 185 -0.37 -25.53 17.79
N MET A 186 0.08 -24.46 18.40
CA MET A 186 0.01 -23.10 17.85
C MET A 186 1.36 -22.43 18.07
N ALA A 187 1.89 -21.79 17.03
CA ALA A 187 3.05 -20.90 17.12
C ALA A 187 2.53 -19.45 17.23
N PRO A 188 2.87 -18.71 18.31
CA PRO A 188 2.47 -17.32 18.48
C PRO A 188 3.34 -16.42 17.61
N LEU A 189 2.99 -16.29 16.33
CA LEU A 189 3.72 -15.52 15.32
C LEU A 189 2.97 -14.22 14.96
N GLN A 190 2.22 -13.64 15.93
CA GLN A 190 1.52 -12.38 15.69
C GLN A 190 2.51 -11.31 15.25
N GLN A 191 2.19 -10.67 14.12
CA GLN A 191 3.03 -9.66 13.51
C GLN A 191 2.16 -8.63 12.80
N THR A 192 2.42 -7.34 13.02
CA THR A 192 1.84 -6.28 12.20
C THR A 192 2.65 -6.14 10.92
N VAL A 193 2.00 -6.35 9.80
CA VAL A 193 2.58 -6.26 8.47
C VAL A 193 2.00 -5.07 7.75
N ARG A 194 2.85 -4.27 7.13
CA ARG A 194 2.41 -3.09 6.37
C ARG A 194 2.26 -3.43 4.90
N VAL A 195 1.04 -3.24 4.39
CA VAL A 195 0.73 -3.37 2.97
C VAL A 195 0.88 -2.00 2.29
N TYR A 196 1.73 -1.94 1.28
CA TYR A 196 2.07 -0.73 0.55
C TYR A 196 1.11 -0.47 -0.62
N PRO A 197 1.01 0.78 -1.12
CA PRO A 197 0.27 1.08 -2.33
C PRO A 197 0.80 0.27 -3.52
N ALA A 198 -0.10 -0.11 -4.44
CA ALA A 198 0.29 -0.80 -5.66
C ALA A 198 1.24 0.07 -6.50
N LEU A 199 2.38 -0.49 -6.83
CA LEU A 199 3.18 -0.01 -7.94
C LEU A 199 2.72 -0.80 -9.16
N ARG A 200 1.84 -0.24 -9.97
CA ARG A 200 1.55 -0.83 -11.27
C ARG A 200 2.83 -0.78 -12.11
N GLN A 201 3.61 -1.82 -12.02
CA GLN A 201 4.76 -2.07 -12.89
C GLN A 201 4.20 -2.57 -14.22
N GLY A 202 3.86 -1.64 -15.11
CA GLY A 202 3.46 -1.96 -16.47
C GLY A 202 4.40 -1.28 -17.46
N GLU A 203 4.37 -1.71 -18.70
CA GLU A 203 5.10 -1.08 -19.83
C GLU A 203 4.90 0.44 -19.85
N ASP A 204 3.72 0.92 -19.46
CA ASP A 204 3.41 2.34 -19.37
C ASP A 204 4.34 3.10 -18.42
N GLN A 205 4.71 2.53 -17.28
CA GLN A 205 5.58 3.20 -16.30
C GLN A 205 7.01 3.33 -16.82
N GLU A 206 7.54 2.33 -17.52
CA GLU A 206 8.85 2.40 -18.17
C GLU A 206 8.87 3.48 -19.27
N ILE A 207 7.78 3.58 -20.05
CA ILE A 207 7.62 4.63 -21.06
C ILE A 207 7.62 6.01 -20.41
N PHE A 208 6.90 6.21 -19.29
CA PHE A 208 6.89 7.48 -18.57
C PHE A 208 8.25 7.84 -18.00
N LEU A 209 8.98 6.88 -17.44
CA LEU A 209 10.34 7.08 -16.94
C LEU A 209 11.32 7.43 -18.08
N ALA A 210 11.22 6.73 -19.21
CA ALA A 210 12.03 7.02 -20.41
C ALA A 210 11.74 8.42 -20.95
N ARG A 211 10.45 8.80 -21.06
CA ARG A 211 10.04 10.14 -21.47
C ARG A 211 10.51 11.22 -20.50
N GLY A 212 10.41 10.97 -19.20
CA GLY A 212 10.95 11.87 -18.17
C GLY A 212 12.45 12.11 -18.32
N ARG A 213 13.22 11.06 -18.62
CA ARG A 213 14.66 11.17 -18.94
C ARG A 213 14.91 12.03 -20.17
N GLN A 214 14.15 11.80 -21.24
CA GLN A 214 14.29 12.54 -22.49
C GLN A 214 14.02 14.04 -22.28
N ILE A 215 12.96 14.39 -21.54
CA ILE A 215 12.64 15.78 -21.21
C ILE A 215 13.73 16.41 -20.36
N ASP A 216 14.26 15.71 -19.34
CA ASP A 216 15.37 16.23 -18.53
C ASP A 216 16.63 16.45 -19.37
N LEU A 217 16.94 15.56 -20.31
CA LEU A 217 18.05 15.72 -21.25
C LEU A 217 17.83 16.92 -22.17
N GLN A 218 16.64 17.10 -22.74
CA GLN A 218 16.29 18.26 -23.58
C GLN A 218 16.37 19.57 -22.80
N LEU A 219 15.87 19.60 -21.58
CA LEU A 219 16.00 20.75 -20.70
C LEU A 219 17.46 21.05 -20.34
N ARG A 220 18.30 20.02 -20.15
CA ARG A 220 19.76 20.20 -19.95
C ARG A 220 20.43 20.78 -21.17
N GLN A 221 20.10 20.32 -22.37
CA GLN A 221 20.63 20.87 -23.63
C GLN A 221 20.16 22.31 -23.88
N ALA A 222 18.87 22.62 -23.61
CA ALA A 222 18.37 23.99 -23.69
C ALA A 222 19.02 24.93 -22.68
N ARG A 223 19.44 24.43 -21.52
CA ARG A 223 20.20 25.16 -20.48
C ARG A 223 21.59 25.56 -20.93
N GLN A 224 22.25 24.71 -21.72
CA GLN A 224 23.55 25.07 -22.30
C GLN A 224 23.44 26.27 -23.27
N ARG A 225 22.22 26.57 -23.73
CA ARG A 225 21.93 27.72 -24.61
C ARG A 225 21.45 28.98 -23.88
N GLY A 226 21.54 29.05 -22.55
CA GLY A 226 21.36 30.31 -21.79
C GLY A 226 19.93 30.77 -21.51
N LEU A 227 18.91 29.92 -21.62
CA LEU A 227 17.51 30.29 -21.44
C LEU A 227 17.00 30.18 -19.98
N GLY A 228 17.87 30.25 -18.96
CA GLY A 228 17.50 30.21 -17.54
C GLY A 228 17.13 31.60 -16.98
N ARG A 229 16.35 31.63 -15.87
CA ARG A 229 15.91 32.85 -15.18
C ARG A 229 16.60 33.12 -13.84
N ASP A 230 17.25 32.13 -13.22
CA ASP A 230 17.99 32.34 -11.96
C ASP A 230 19.43 32.70 -12.18
N PHE A 231 19.86 33.78 -11.50
CA PHE A 231 21.25 34.25 -11.55
C PHE A 231 22.21 33.21 -10.95
N GLU A 232 23.12 32.67 -11.75
CA GLU A 232 24.14 31.72 -11.30
C GLU A 232 25.46 32.41 -11.03
N SER A 233 25.94 33.16 -12.00
CA SER A 233 27.27 33.78 -11.96
C SER A 233 27.40 34.92 -12.98
N LEU A 234 28.43 35.70 -12.80
CA LEU A 234 28.90 36.68 -13.78
C LEU A 234 30.08 36.08 -14.54
N ARG A 235 30.03 36.13 -15.89
CA ARG A 235 31.16 35.76 -16.75
C ARG A 235 31.45 36.85 -17.77
N GLU A 236 32.57 36.78 -18.39
CA GLU A 236 32.87 37.63 -19.53
C GLU A 236 31.94 37.37 -20.71
N TYR A 237 31.59 38.43 -21.43
CA TYR A 237 30.75 38.37 -22.61
C TYR A 237 31.47 37.63 -23.74
N PHE A 238 30.77 36.73 -24.40
CA PHE A 238 31.24 36.08 -25.62
C PHE A 238 30.33 36.46 -26.80
N ASP A 239 30.91 36.53 -27.99
CA ASP A 239 30.17 36.80 -29.21
C ASP A 239 29.04 35.76 -29.39
N GLY A 240 27.78 36.24 -29.41
CA GLY A 240 26.58 35.41 -29.46
C GLY A 240 25.74 35.42 -28.18
N ASP A 241 26.22 36.06 -27.09
CA ASP A 241 25.40 36.28 -25.88
C ASP A 241 24.35 37.37 -26.13
N ASP A 242 23.18 37.22 -25.50
CA ASP A 242 22.11 38.23 -25.58
C ASP A 242 22.55 39.50 -24.80
N LEU A 243 22.50 40.65 -25.47
CA LEU A 243 22.82 41.96 -24.86
C LEU A 243 21.90 42.32 -23.69
N ARG A 244 20.72 41.69 -23.60
CA ARG A 244 19.78 41.85 -22.46
C ARG A 244 20.33 41.27 -21.16
N ASP A 245 21.24 40.31 -21.25
CA ASP A 245 21.83 39.63 -20.11
C ASP A 245 23.11 40.33 -19.62
N VAL A 246 23.55 41.40 -20.27
CA VAL A 246 24.72 42.19 -19.84
C VAL A 246 24.46 42.85 -18.50
N CYS A 247 25.34 42.60 -17.53
CA CYS A 247 25.32 43.24 -16.23
C CYS A 247 26.09 44.56 -16.24
N TRP A 248 25.42 45.67 -16.59
CA TRP A 248 26.04 46.98 -16.73
C TRP A 248 26.80 47.46 -15.48
N THR A 249 26.32 47.15 -14.29
CA THR A 249 27.00 47.50 -13.04
C THR A 249 28.31 46.73 -12.82
N ALA A 250 28.39 45.47 -13.23
CA ALA A 250 29.60 44.67 -13.17
C ALA A 250 30.58 45.08 -14.30
N THR A 251 30.06 45.35 -15.49
CA THR A 251 30.78 45.86 -16.66
C THR A 251 31.48 47.18 -16.32
N ALA A 252 30.77 48.14 -15.71
CA ALA A 252 31.32 49.41 -15.31
C ALA A 252 32.45 49.30 -14.25
N ARG A 253 32.41 48.31 -13.39
CA ARG A 253 33.44 48.07 -12.36
C ARG A 253 34.68 47.38 -12.90
N ARG A 254 34.52 46.50 -13.90
CA ARG A 254 35.64 45.69 -14.43
C ARG A 254 36.22 46.21 -15.76
N GLY A 255 35.55 47.15 -16.41
CA GLY A 255 35.98 47.69 -17.71
C GLY A 255 35.86 46.73 -18.89
N GLN A 256 35.21 45.57 -18.69
CA GLN A 256 34.96 44.54 -19.68
C GLN A 256 33.50 44.15 -19.66
N LEU A 257 32.91 43.81 -20.82
CA LEU A 257 31.53 43.37 -20.89
C LEU A 257 31.33 42.08 -20.07
N ILE A 258 30.42 42.13 -19.12
CA ILE A 258 30.10 41.03 -18.24
C ILE A 258 28.62 40.62 -18.42
N THR A 259 28.41 39.36 -18.71
CA THR A 259 27.07 38.77 -18.88
C THR A 259 26.63 38.01 -17.64
N ARG A 260 25.36 38.10 -17.31
CA ARG A 260 24.73 37.26 -16.29
C ARG A 260 24.51 35.89 -16.88
N ARG A 261 25.03 34.87 -16.21
CA ARG A 261 24.71 33.51 -16.50
C ARG A 261 23.52 33.11 -15.62
N TYR A 262 22.45 32.68 -16.25
CA TYR A 262 21.27 32.21 -15.56
C TYR A 262 21.24 30.69 -15.51
N GLN A 263 20.89 30.15 -14.37
CA GLN A 263 20.64 28.74 -14.20
C GLN A 263 19.12 28.51 -14.19
N THR A 264 18.63 27.55 -14.93
CA THR A 264 17.24 27.14 -14.81
C THR A 264 17.08 26.44 -13.47
N GLU A 265 16.09 26.81 -12.68
CA GLU A 265 15.82 26.17 -11.39
C GLU A 265 15.75 24.65 -11.53
N ARG A 266 16.77 23.95 -11.03
CA ARG A 266 16.82 22.48 -10.99
C ARG A 266 15.94 21.88 -9.91
N ASN A 267 15.23 22.69 -9.14
CA ASN A 267 14.74 22.33 -7.82
C ASN A 267 13.26 22.65 -7.67
N GLN A 268 12.47 22.35 -8.69
CA GLN A 268 11.03 22.56 -8.56
C GLN A 268 10.49 21.71 -7.42
N ALA A 269 9.70 22.34 -6.56
CA ALA A 269 8.97 21.62 -5.53
C ALA A 269 7.65 21.11 -6.12
N VAL A 270 7.41 19.82 -6.00
CA VAL A 270 6.16 19.17 -6.36
C VAL A 270 5.49 18.71 -5.06
N TRP A 271 4.34 19.27 -4.75
CA TRP A 271 3.54 18.83 -3.63
C TRP A 271 2.41 17.93 -4.11
N ILE A 272 2.29 16.78 -3.49
CA ILE A 272 1.19 15.84 -3.67
C ILE A 272 0.27 16.01 -2.48
N VAL A 273 -0.96 16.45 -2.73
CA VAL A 273 -1.97 16.73 -1.71
C VAL A 273 -3.12 15.77 -1.92
N LEU A 274 -3.32 14.87 -0.95
CA LEU A 274 -4.33 13.82 -1.00
C LEU A 274 -5.42 14.07 0.02
N ASP A 275 -6.64 14.12 -0.46
CA ASP A 275 -7.83 14.06 0.36
C ASP A 275 -8.02 12.61 0.88
N ALA A 276 -8.24 12.47 2.18
CA ALA A 276 -8.55 11.21 2.84
C ALA A 276 -9.90 11.27 3.60
N GLY A 277 -10.76 12.20 3.23
CA GLY A 277 -12.10 12.34 3.81
C GLY A 277 -13.07 11.24 3.36
N ARG A 278 -14.30 11.36 3.83
CA ARG A 278 -15.38 10.38 3.66
C ARG A 278 -15.61 9.94 2.21
N LEU A 279 -15.55 10.85 1.25
CA LEU A 279 -15.78 10.55 -0.17
C LEU A 279 -14.72 9.63 -0.77
N MET A 280 -13.48 9.69 -0.26
CA MET A 280 -12.38 8.85 -0.70
C MET A 280 -12.46 7.40 -0.21
N ARG A 281 -13.42 7.07 0.67
CA ARG A 281 -13.75 5.69 1.08
C ARG A 281 -14.53 4.93 0.01
N GLY A 282 -15.15 5.62 -0.95
CA GLY A 282 -15.93 4.98 -2.00
C GLY A 282 -15.11 3.88 -2.68
N ARG A 283 -15.64 2.66 -2.70
CA ARG A 283 -15.03 1.51 -3.40
C ARG A 283 -15.43 1.54 -4.86
N ILE A 284 -14.48 1.19 -5.71
CA ILE A 284 -14.66 1.10 -7.16
C ILE A 284 -14.62 -0.37 -7.52
N LEU A 285 -15.71 -0.84 -8.09
CA LEU A 285 -15.86 -2.23 -8.49
C LEU A 285 -15.37 -2.38 -9.92
N ARG A 286 -14.39 -3.23 -10.17
CA ARG A 286 -13.94 -3.58 -11.52
C ARG A 286 -14.93 -4.54 -12.19
N ASP A 287 -15.38 -5.55 -11.46
CA ASP A 287 -16.32 -6.55 -11.92
C ASP A 287 -17.42 -6.82 -10.87
N LYS A 288 -18.55 -7.38 -11.32
CA LYS A 288 -19.69 -7.69 -10.44
C LYS A 288 -19.38 -8.76 -9.38
N GLU A 289 -18.35 -9.57 -9.61
CA GLU A 289 -17.91 -10.63 -8.70
C GLU A 289 -17.03 -10.10 -7.57
N ASP A 290 -16.42 -8.92 -7.73
CA ASP A 290 -15.55 -8.26 -6.74
C ASP A 290 -16.28 -7.27 -5.83
N ALA A 291 -17.61 -7.37 -5.71
CA ALA A 291 -18.43 -6.39 -4.99
C ALA A 291 -18.01 -6.15 -3.51
N GLU A 292 -17.39 -7.15 -2.87
CA GLU A 292 -16.93 -7.06 -1.48
C GLU A 292 -15.46 -6.59 -1.36
N HIS A 293 -14.69 -6.63 -2.45
CA HIS A 293 -13.23 -6.49 -2.41
C HIS A 293 -12.66 -5.35 -3.29
N GLY A 294 -13.51 -4.45 -3.80
CA GLY A 294 -13.08 -3.32 -4.62
C GLY A 294 -12.16 -2.35 -3.88
N HIS A 295 -11.21 -1.76 -4.61
CA HIS A 295 -10.30 -0.75 -4.06
C HIS A 295 -11.00 0.56 -3.76
N THR A 296 -10.55 1.25 -2.72
CA THR A 296 -11.06 2.59 -2.41
C THR A 296 -10.48 3.64 -3.37
N LYS A 297 -11.18 4.75 -3.53
CA LYS A 297 -10.65 5.92 -4.28
C LYS A 297 -9.31 6.38 -3.71
N LEU A 298 -9.14 6.32 -2.38
CA LEU A 298 -7.88 6.66 -1.73
C LEU A 298 -6.74 5.73 -2.17
N ASP A 299 -7.00 4.44 -2.43
CA ASP A 299 -5.98 3.50 -2.88
C ASP A 299 -5.47 3.85 -4.28
N PHE A 300 -6.38 4.22 -5.19
CA PHE A 300 -6.00 4.74 -6.51
C PHE A 300 -5.22 6.06 -6.41
N ALA A 301 -5.65 6.97 -5.53
CA ALA A 301 -4.95 8.23 -5.29
C ALA A 301 -3.54 7.99 -4.72
N CYS A 302 -3.36 7.05 -3.79
CA CYS A 302 -2.06 6.70 -3.22
C CYS A 302 -1.14 6.04 -4.26
N SER A 303 -1.66 5.17 -5.11
CA SER A 303 -0.90 4.55 -6.20
C SER A 303 -0.44 5.60 -7.22
N THR A 304 -1.33 6.53 -7.59
CA THR A 304 -1.00 7.67 -8.47
C THR A 304 0.03 8.60 -7.85
N ALA A 305 -0.12 8.91 -6.56
CA ALA A 305 0.83 9.73 -5.80
C ALA A 305 2.22 9.09 -5.77
N LEU A 306 2.29 7.78 -5.57
CA LEU A 306 3.56 7.04 -5.57
C LEU A 306 4.23 7.05 -6.94
N ALA A 307 3.46 6.79 -8.01
CA ALA A 307 3.98 6.82 -9.37
C ALA A 307 4.51 8.21 -9.76
N LEU A 308 3.77 9.28 -9.40
CA LEU A 308 4.22 10.66 -9.62
C LEU A 308 5.47 10.98 -8.78
N ALA A 309 5.51 10.57 -7.51
CA ALA A 309 6.66 10.80 -6.65
C ALA A 309 7.93 10.16 -7.23
N GLN A 310 7.83 8.93 -7.74
CA GLN A 310 8.94 8.24 -8.40
C GLN A 310 9.39 9.00 -9.64
N LEU A 311 8.47 9.37 -10.54
CA LEU A 311 8.80 10.10 -11.77
C LEU A 311 9.42 11.47 -11.46
N ALA A 312 8.87 12.22 -10.51
CA ALA A 312 9.35 13.56 -10.16
C ALA A 312 10.73 13.50 -9.48
N LEU A 313 10.95 12.58 -8.54
CA LEU A 313 12.27 12.37 -7.92
C LEU A 313 13.30 11.90 -8.93
N PHE A 314 12.92 11.01 -9.85
CA PHE A 314 13.78 10.56 -10.94
C PHE A 314 14.14 11.71 -11.89
N SER A 315 13.20 12.61 -12.15
CA SER A 315 13.40 13.83 -12.93
C SER A 315 14.16 14.94 -12.19
N GLY A 316 14.64 14.68 -10.96
CA GLY A 316 15.44 15.62 -10.16
C GLY A 316 14.67 16.67 -9.39
N ASP A 317 13.35 16.59 -9.33
CA ASP A 317 12.51 17.50 -8.55
C ASP A 317 12.48 17.12 -7.07
N ARG A 318 12.01 18.04 -6.22
CA ARG A 318 11.78 17.80 -4.79
C ARG A 318 10.32 17.50 -4.58
N VAL A 319 10.01 16.36 -3.98
CA VAL A 319 8.63 15.93 -3.76
C VAL A 319 8.24 16.06 -2.30
N GLY A 320 7.13 16.74 -2.03
CA GLY A 320 6.47 16.78 -0.73
C GLY A 320 5.13 16.05 -0.79
N LEU A 321 4.66 15.57 0.36
CA LEU A 321 3.37 14.88 0.50
C LEU A 321 2.58 15.50 1.66
N LEU A 322 1.29 15.71 1.44
CA LEU A 322 0.31 16.10 2.44
C LEU A 322 -0.93 15.20 2.29
N VAL A 323 -1.21 14.37 3.26
CA VAL A 323 -2.46 13.60 3.36
C VAL A 323 -3.30 14.19 4.48
N TYR A 324 -4.54 14.51 4.19
CA TYR A 324 -5.43 15.16 5.15
C TYR A 324 -6.86 14.62 5.05
N GLY A 325 -7.53 14.59 6.18
CA GLY A 325 -8.97 14.42 6.33
C GLY A 325 -9.51 15.62 7.10
N GLN A 326 -10.16 15.42 8.22
CA GLN A 326 -10.52 16.50 9.13
C GLN A 326 -9.27 17.17 9.73
N GLN A 327 -8.19 16.41 9.87
CA GLN A 327 -6.86 16.87 10.27
C GLN A 327 -5.79 16.38 9.29
N VAL A 328 -4.59 16.94 9.42
CA VAL A 328 -3.43 16.44 8.67
C VAL A 328 -3.03 15.09 9.24
N GLN A 329 -3.12 14.04 8.43
CA GLN A 329 -2.72 12.68 8.80
C GLN A 329 -1.24 12.45 8.58
N GLN A 330 -0.74 12.79 7.38
CA GLN A 330 0.64 12.56 6.98
C GLN A 330 1.24 13.81 6.34
N ARG A 331 2.50 14.05 6.64
CA ARG A 331 3.25 15.18 6.11
C ARG A 331 4.68 14.83 5.85
N VAL A 332 5.11 14.96 4.60
CA VAL A 332 6.51 14.83 4.20
C VAL A 332 6.91 16.11 3.48
N LEU A 333 7.89 16.83 4.02
CA LEU A 333 8.40 18.05 3.40
C LEU A 333 9.17 17.74 2.10
N PRO A 334 9.24 18.69 1.14
CA PRO A 334 9.91 18.44 -0.13
C PRO A 334 11.37 18.05 0.02
N GLY A 335 11.71 16.85 -0.42
CA GLY A 335 13.05 16.25 -0.36
C GLY A 335 13.40 15.51 -1.64
N ARG A 336 14.55 14.82 -1.65
CA ARG A 336 15.12 14.11 -2.81
C ARG A 336 15.73 12.78 -2.45
N GLY A 337 15.94 12.00 -3.49
CA GLY A 337 16.69 10.74 -3.41
C GLY A 337 15.88 9.55 -2.92
N PRO A 338 16.49 8.36 -2.94
CA PRO A 338 15.77 7.11 -2.63
C PRO A 338 15.32 7.00 -1.18
N ALA A 339 16.07 7.58 -0.24
CA ALA A 339 15.66 7.60 1.17
C ALA A 339 14.38 8.44 1.36
N HIS A 340 14.26 9.55 0.62
CA HIS A 340 13.07 10.38 0.65
C HIS A 340 11.85 9.69 0.01
N LEU A 341 12.07 8.93 -1.07
CA LEU A 341 11.00 8.10 -1.65
C LEU A 341 10.46 7.10 -0.62
N ARG A 342 11.32 6.48 0.18
CA ARG A 342 10.88 5.56 1.25
C ARG A 342 9.97 6.26 2.26
N LEU A 343 10.30 7.50 2.66
CA LEU A 343 9.43 8.28 3.57
C LEU A 343 8.04 8.54 2.96
N ILE A 344 7.99 8.82 1.65
CA ILE A 344 6.72 9.00 0.94
C ILE A 344 5.93 7.68 0.89
N VAL A 345 6.59 6.57 0.56
CA VAL A 345 5.98 5.23 0.54
C VAL A 345 5.37 4.88 1.90
N GLU A 346 6.13 5.09 2.98
CA GLU A 346 5.66 4.85 4.35
C GLU A 346 4.46 5.73 4.72
N ALA A 347 4.52 7.02 4.39
CA ALA A 347 3.42 7.94 4.65
C ALA A 347 2.15 7.57 3.85
N LEU A 348 2.30 7.15 2.58
CA LEU A 348 1.19 6.70 1.75
C LEU A 348 0.59 5.39 2.27
N ALA A 349 1.40 4.45 2.76
CA ALA A 349 0.90 3.22 3.35
C ALA A 349 0.07 3.47 4.63
N GLN A 350 0.42 4.49 5.41
CA GLN A 350 -0.29 4.86 6.63
C GLN A 350 -1.53 5.73 6.41
N ALA A 351 -1.73 6.27 5.20
CA ALA A 351 -2.88 7.09 4.87
C ALA A 351 -4.18 6.27 4.99
N ARG A 352 -5.16 6.75 5.73
CA ARG A 352 -6.45 6.06 5.95
C ARG A 352 -7.61 7.00 5.65
N SER A 353 -8.63 6.49 4.96
CA SER A 353 -9.84 7.26 4.73
C SER A 353 -10.63 7.43 6.03
N GLU A 354 -11.06 8.66 6.31
CA GLU A 354 -11.88 9.00 7.48
C GLU A 354 -13.37 8.87 7.17
N SER A 355 -14.21 8.77 8.22
CA SER A 355 -15.66 8.82 8.09
C SER A 355 -16.22 10.24 8.05
N SER A 356 -15.39 11.23 8.40
CA SER A 356 -15.70 12.65 8.42
C SER A 356 -15.33 13.32 7.10
N GLU A 357 -15.92 14.49 6.83
CA GLU A 357 -15.53 15.32 5.69
C GLU A 357 -14.13 15.90 5.89
N ALA A 358 -13.41 16.10 4.80
CA ALA A 358 -12.09 16.70 4.82
C ALA A 358 -12.16 18.22 5.02
N ASP A 359 -11.24 18.79 5.81
CA ASP A 359 -11.05 20.23 5.99
C ASP A 359 -10.07 20.77 4.94
N HIS A 360 -10.59 21.13 3.78
CA HIS A 360 -9.81 21.60 2.64
C HIS A 360 -9.09 22.92 2.94
N LEU A 361 -9.74 23.84 3.66
CA LEU A 361 -9.15 25.15 4.00
C LEU A 361 -7.97 24.99 4.94
N ARG A 362 -8.05 24.11 5.92
CA ARG A 362 -6.94 23.77 6.80
C ARG A 362 -5.77 23.18 6.04
N ALA A 363 -6.02 22.29 5.09
CA ALA A 363 -4.98 21.69 4.24
C ALA A 363 -4.25 22.77 3.43
N VAL A 364 -5.01 23.69 2.81
CA VAL A 364 -4.47 24.81 2.04
C VAL A 364 -3.68 25.77 2.93
N ALA A 365 -4.21 26.16 4.09
CA ALA A 365 -3.51 27.04 5.04
C ALA A 365 -2.18 26.38 5.50
N THR A 366 -2.21 25.10 5.76
CA THR A 366 -1.03 24.31 6.14
C THR A 366 0.01 24.31 5.02
N LEU A 367 -0.42 24.07 3.78
CA LEU A 367 0.48 24.04 2.62
C LEU A 367 1.10 25.42 2.35
N ASN A 368 0.31 26.50 2.36
CA ASN A 368 0.77 27.86 2.17
C ASN A 368 1.82 28.28 3.21
N ARG A 369 1.71 27.78 4.45
CA ARG A 369 2.68 28.06 5.51
C ARG A 369 4.03 27.39 5.24
N TRP A 370 4.04 26.20 4.62
CA TRP A 370 5.28 25.44 4.42
C TRP A 370 5.89 25.61 3.05
N GLN A 371 5.10 26.01 2.05
CA GLN A 371 5.56 26.28 0.71
C GLN A 371 5.33 27.74 0.32
N PRO A 372 6.19 28.69 0.78
CA PRO A 372 6.04 30.10 0.42
C PRO A 372 6.47 30.41 -1.00
N ARG A 373 7.31 29.55 -1.61
CA ARG A 373 7.79 29.71 -3.00
C ARG A 373 6.87 28.99 -3.96
N ARG A 374 6.87 29.44 -5.23
CA ARG A 374 6.13 28.80 -6.30
C ARG A 374 6.46 27.32 -6.41
N ALA A 375 5.45 26.47 -6.60
CA ALA A 375 5.56 25.02 -6.68
C ALA A 375 4.46 24.47 -7.58
N LEU A 376 4.64 23.25 -8.07
CA LEU A 376 3.55 22.46 -8.64
C LEU A 376 2.80 21.76 -7.50
N ILE A 377 1.49 21.93 -7.45
CA ILE A 377 0.64 21.27 -6.48
C ILE A 377 -0.30 20.33 -7.24
N LEU A 378 -0.13 19.03 -7.05
CA LEU A 378 -1.12 18.03 -7.43
C LEU A 378 -2.09 17.88 -6.27
N TRP A 379 -3.35 18.22 -6.48
CA TRP A 379 -4.41 18.05 -5.48
C TRP A 379 -5.43 17.03 -5.97
N ILE A 380 -5.49 15.86 -5.34
CA ILE A 380 -6.42 14.78 -5.66
C ILE A 380 -7.53 14.75 -4.61
N THR A 381 -8.77 14.90 -5.04
CA THR A 381 -9.97 14.87 -4.20
C THR A 381 -11.18 14.34 -4.99
N ASP A 382 -12.28 14.12 -4.28
CA ASP A 382 -13.59 13.86 -4.90
C ASP A 382 -14.52 15.05 -4.68
N LEU A 383 -15.26 15.44 -5.73
CA LEU A 383 -16.13 16.60 -5.72
C LEU A 383 -17.62 16.27 -5.54
N ALA A 384 -18.01 15.03 -5.28
CA ALA A 384 -19.43 14.63 -5.32
C ALA A 384 -20.33 15.44 -4.37
N GLU A 385 -19.87 15.73 -3.14
CA GLU A 385 -20.61 16.53 -2.16
C GLU A 385 -20.08 17.95 -2.03
N THR A 386 -18.79 18.16 -2.23
CA THR A 386 -18.14 19.47 -2.22
C THR A 386 -18.60 20.36 -3.37
N ALA A 387 -19.27 19.80 -4.39
CA ALA A 387 -19.95 20.58 -5.42
C ALA A 387 -20.98 21.58 -4.85
N MET A 388 -21.44 21.40 -3.63
CA MET A 388 -22.30 22.34 -2.93
C MET A 388 -21.54 23.32 -2.01
N ARG A 389 -20.23 23.10 -1.78
CA ARG A 389 -19.43 23.94 -0.85
C ARG A 389 -18.36 24.73 -1.60
N PRO A 390 -18.39 26.06 -1.50
CA PRO A 390 -17.38 26.93 -2.12
C PRO A 390 -15.97 26.75 -1.51
N GLU A 391 -15.83 26.08 -0.37
CA GLU A 391 -14.57 25.94 0.37
C GLU A 391 -13.43 25.31 -0.45
N VAL A 392 -13.71 24.31 -1.27
CA VAL A 392 -12.69 23.71 -2.17
C VAL A 392 -12.25 24.72 -3.21
N ILE A 393 -13.19 25.48 -3.77
CA ILE A 393 -12.91 26.53 -4.75
C ILE A 393 -12.08 27.63 -4.10
N ASP A 394 -12.49 28.11 -2.94
CA ASP A 394 -11.79 29.17 -2.22
C ASP A 394 -10.36 28.74 -1.86
N GLY A 395 -10.18 27.49 -1.45
CA GLY A 395 -8.89 26.89 -1.21
C GLY A 395 -8.04 26.80 -2.49
N ALA A 396 -8.62 26.32 -3.60
CA ALA A 396 -7.94 26.24 -4.88
C ALA A 396 -7.53 27.62 -5.41
N MET A 397 -8.41 28.62 -5.26
CA MET A 397 -8.13 30.01 -5.64
C MET A 397 -6.95 30.60 -4.87
N GLN A 398 -6.81 30.30 -3.58
CA GLN A 398 -5.65 30.71 -2.80
C GLN A 398 -4.35 30.10 -3.31
N LEU A 399 -4.38 28.83 -3.75
CA LEU A 399 -3.22 28.13 -4.28
C LEU A 399 -2.81 28.62 -5.67
N ILE A 400 -3.78 28.84 -6.57
CA ILE A 400 -3.54 29.30 -7.95
C ILE A 400 -2.79 30.63 -7.99
N ARG A 401 -3.03 31.53 -7.03
CA ARG A 401 -2.35 32.83 -6.97
C ARG A 401 -0.84 32.73 -6.81
N ARG A 402 -0.33 31.64 -6.24
CA ARG A 402 1.09 31.46 -5.91
C ARG A 402 1.76 30.27 -6.60
N HIS A 403 0.98 29.25 -6.90
CA HIS A 403 1.46 27.94 -7.35
C HIS A 403 0.82 27.57 -8.68
N VAL A 404 1.38 26.58 -9.35
CA VAL A 404 0.72 25.87 -10.44
C VAL A 404 -0.11 24.76 -9.84
N LEU A 405 -1.44 24.87 -9.95
CA LEU A 405 -2.36 23.88 -9.40
C LEU A 405 -2.79 22.89 -10.48
N LEU A 406 -2.47 21.63 -10.29
CA LEU A 406 -3.05 20.49 -11.00
C LEU A 406 -4.13 19.89 -10.10
N PHE A 407 -5.37 20.26 -10.37
CA PHE A 407 -6.51 19.79 -9.61
C PHE A 407 -7.12 18.56 -10.27
N VAL A 408 -7.21 17.48 -9.53
CA VAL A 408 -7.69 16.18 -10.01
C VAL A 408 -8.94 15.79 -9.24
N ALA A 409 -10.05 15.77 -9.95
CA ALA A 409 -11.32 15.27 -9.47
C ALA A 409 -11.50 13.81 -9.92
N MET A 410 -11.77 12.92 -8.96
CA MET A 410 -12.02 11.51 -9.28
C MET A 410 -13.47 11.34 -9.76
N ALA A 411 -13.67 10.84 -10.97
CA ALA A 411 -14.99 10.58 -11.53
C ALA A 411 -15.76 9.52 -10.74
N GLN A 412 -17.07 9.56 -10.89
CA GLN A 412 -17.98 8.57 -10.31
C GLN A 412 -18.74 7.88 -11.44
N PRO A 413 -18.18 6.82 -12.02
CA PRO A 413 -18.75 6.15 -13.20
C PRO A 413 -20.18 5.65 -12.96
N ASP A 414 -20.53 5.31 -11.72
CA ASP A 414 -21.89 4.86 -11.38
C ASP A 414 -22.90 6.01 -11.42
N VAL A 415 -22.51 7.22 -11.02
CA VAL A 415 -23.37 8.43 -11.13
C VAL A 415 -23.55 8.80 -12.59
N GLU A 416 -22.49 8.75 -13.40
CA GLU A 416 -22.58 8.99 -14.85
C GLU A 416 -23.47 7.98 -15.56
N LYS A 417 -23.37 6.69 -15.23
CA LYS A 417 -24.24 5.64 -15.76
C LYS A 417 -25.72 5.93 -15.43
N ILE A 418 -25.99 6.37 -14.19
CA ILE A 418 -27.36 6.74 -13.77
C ILE A 418 -27.84 7.99 -14.51
N ALA A 419 -26.99 9.01 -14.66
CA ALA A 419 -27.32 10.26 -15.34
C ALA A 419 -27.66 10.07 -16.84
N THR A 420 -26.99 9.10 -17.48
CA THR A 420 -27.17 8.82 -18.93
C THR A 420 -28.20 7.72 -19.22
N ALA A 421 -28.60 6.94 -18.21
CA ALA A 421 -29.54 5.85 -18.35
C ALA A 421 -30.97 6.36 -18.70
N ARG A 422 -31.67 5.64 -19.56
CA ARG A 422 -33.11 5.93 -19.82
C ARG A 422 -33.95 5.37 -18.65
N PRO A 423 -34.65 6.25 -17.90
CA PRO A 423 -35.45 5.83 -16.77
C PRO A 423 -36.67 5.01 -17.22
N LYS A 424 -36.94 3.90 -16.57
CA LYS A 424 -38.09 3.01 -16.86
C LYS A 424 -39.27 3.24 -15.91
N ASN A 425 -39.02 3.88 -14.76
CA ASN A 425 -40.04 4.19 -13.76
C ASN A 425 -39.76 5.56 -13.11
N ILE A 426 -40.75 6.05 -12.32
CA ILE A 426 -40.67 7.34 -11.66
C ILE A 426 -39.47 7.47 -10.75
N GLU A 427 -39.16 6.41 -9.97
CA GLU A 427 -38.00 6.41 -9.08
C GLU A 427 -36.68 6.56 -9.83
N GLN A 428 -36.51 5.81 -10.93
CA GLN A 428 -35.33 5.94 -11.81
C GLN A 428 -35.22 7.31 -12.44
N MET A 429 -36.37 7.96 -12.77
CA MET A 429 -36.39 9.34 -13.30
C MET A 429 -35.87 10.33 -12.26
N PHE A 430 -36.27 10.24 -11.00
CA PHE A 430 -35.75 11.12 -9.95
C PHE A 430 -34.26 10.88 -9.71
N ARG A 431 -33.83 9.62 -9.70
CA ARG A 431 -32.40 9.27 -9.56
C ARG A 431 -31.56 9.80 -10.71
N ALA A 432 -32.05 9.66 -11.95
CA ALA A 432 -31.36 10.19 -13.13
C ALA A 432 -31.28 11.72 -13.10
N SER A 433 -32.36 12.40 -12.73
CA SER A 433 -32.35 13.87 -12.60
C SER A 433 -31.40 14.36 -11.52
N ALA A 434 -31.35 13.69 -10.37
CA ALA A 434 -30.41 14.02 -9.31
C ALA A 434 -28.95 13.78 -9.75
N ALA A 435 -28.68 12.66 -10.46
CA ALA A 435 -27.36 12.37 -11.00
C ALA A 435 -26.92 13.39 -12.05
N GLN A 436 -27.84 13.82 -12.96
CA GLN A 436 -27.55 14.87 -13.94
C GLN A 436 -27.24 16.20 -13.27
N GLU A 437 -27.99 16.60 -12.24
CA GLU A 437 -27.72 17.82 -11.48
C GLU A 437 -26.33 17.78 -10.81
N LEU A 438 -25.95 16.65 -10.19
CA LEU A 438 -24.63 16.47 -9.59
C LEU A 438 -23.51 16.59 -10.64
N THR A 439 -23.67 15.93 -11.80
CA THR A 439 -22.70 15.98 -12.88
C THR A 439 -22.55 17.41 -13.42
N SER A 440 -23.67 18.10 -13.70
CA SER A 440 -23.66 19.49 -14.21
C SER A 440 -22.98 20.45 -13.21
N ARG A 441 -23.25 20.33 -11.92
CA ARG A 441 -22.61 21.17 -10.89
C ARG A 441 -21.11 20.91 -10.85
N ARG A 442 -20.69 19.66 -10.93
CA ARG A 442 -19.29 19.28 -10.96
C ARG A 442 -18.57 19.89 -12.17
N GLU A 443 -19.14 19.78 -13.36
CA GLU A 443 -18.59 20.37 -14.58
C GLU A 443 -18.44 21.90 -14.46
N LEU A 444 -19.45 22.60 -13.92
CA LEU A 444 -19.39 24.03 -13.66
C LEU A 444 -18.25 24.41 -12.71
N LEU A 445 -18.01 23.62 -11.65
CA LEU A 445 -16.93 23.86 -10.73
C LEU A 445 -15.56 23.71 -11.40
N LEU A 446 -15.38 22.64 -12.16
CA LEU A 446 -14.14 22.39 -12.89
C LEU A 446 -13.89 23.46 -13.96
N ALA A 447 -14.94 23.93 -14.65
CA ALA A 447 -14.85 25.04 -15.61
C ALA A 447 -14.38 26.33 -14.92
N ARG A 448 -14.95 26.69 -13.77
CA ARG A 448 -14.52 27.85 -12.97
C ARG A 448 -13.05 27.76 -12.56
N LEU A 449 -12.59 26.59 -12.12
CA LEU A 449 -11.19 26.39 -11.75
C LEU A 449 -10.26 26.56 -12.96
N ARG A 450 -10.66 26.09 -14.15
CA ARG A 450 -9.90 26.29 -15.41
C ARG A 450 -9.81 27.75 -15.80
N GLU A 451 -10.93 28.50 -15.74
CA GLU A 451 -10.96 29.95 -16.00
C GLU A 451 -10.01 30.72 -15.08
N GLN A 452 -9.83 30.27 -13.86
CA GLN A 452 -8.90 30.86 -12.89
C GLN A 452 -7.45 30.43 -13.06
N GLY A 453 -7.16 29.54 -14.01
CA GLY A 453 -5.81 29.10 -14.36
C GLY A 453 -5.37 27.77 -13.72
N ALA A 454 -6.27 27.02 -13.09
CA ALA A 454 -5.97 25.64 -12.68
C ALA A 454 -5.91 24.71 -13.87
N LEU A 455 -5.00 23.76 -13.81
CA LEU A 455 -5.03 22.60 -14.69
C LEU A 455 -5.96 21.56 -14.04
N THR A 456 -7.10 21.28 -14.65
CA THR A 456 -8.09 20.36 -14.07
C THR A 456 -8.14 19.06 -14.86
N LEU A 457 -8.18 17.94 -14.15
CA LEU A 457 -8.44 16.62 -14.69
C LEU A 457 -9.69 16.05 -13.99
N ASP A 458 -10.59 15.49 -14.80
CA ASP A 458 -11.77 14.74 -14.37
C ASP A 458 -11.67 13.37 -14.99
N LEU A 459 -11.40 12.34 -14.18
CA LEU A 459 -10.95 11.06 -14.69
C LEU A 459 -11.48 9.91 -13.85
N ASP A 460 -11.75 8.81 -14.53
CA ASP A 460 -11.95 7.54 -13.90
C ASP A 460 -10.68 7.10 -13.17
N PRO A 461 -10.81 6.52 -11.98
CA PRO A 461 -9.67 6.07 -11.18
C PRO A 461 -8.69 5.15 -11.91
N GLU A 462 -9.17 4.35 -12.86
CA GLU A 462 -8.32 3.46 -13.65
C GLU A 462 -7.33 4.21 -14.56
N HIS A 463 -7.72 5.35 -15.10
CA HIS A 463 -6.91 6.18 -15.99
C HIS A 463 -6.17 7.31 -15.26
N LEU A 464 -6.35 7.41 -13.92
CA LEU A 464 -5.84 8.50 -13.11
C LEU A 464 -4.31 8.62 -13.21
N THR A 465 -3.61 7.51 -13.02
CA THR A 465 -2.14 7.49 -12.97
C THR A 465 -1.53 7.97 -14.28
N SER A 466 -1.93 7.39 -15.41
CA SER A 466 -1.37 7.75 -16.73
C SER A 466 -1.64 9.20 -17.09
N ALA A 467 -2.84 9.71 -16.82
CA ALA A 467 -3.20 11.09 -17.11
C ALA A 467 -2.44 12.10 -16.23
N VAL A 468 -2.30 11.84 -14.94
CA VAL A 468 -1.53 12.69 -14.01
C VAL A 468 -0.07 12.75 -14.42
N LEU A 469 0.55 11.59 -14.73
CA LEU A 469 1.94 11.54 -15.19
C LEU A 469 2.15 12.31 -16.50
N ASN A 470 1.25 12.14 -17.47
CA ASN A 470 1.28 12.90 -18.72
C ASN A 470 1.16 14.40 -18.48
N GLN A 471 0.26 14.82 -17.60
CA GLN A 471 0.05 16.24 -17.31
C GLN A 471 1.25 16.85 -16.58
N TYR A 472 1.86 16.11 -15.64
CA TYR A 472 3.10 16.52 -15.00
C TYR A 472 4.22 16.75 -16.05
N LEU A 473 4.40 15.82 -16.98
CA LEU A 473 5.41 15.95 -18.03
C LEU A 473 5.15 17.17 -18.93
N LYS A 474 3.89 17.42 -19.31
CA LYS A 474 3.51 18.63 -20.08
C LYS A 474 3.81 19.93 -19.31
N VAL A 475 3.54 19.97 -18.00
CA VAL A 475 3.85 21.14 -17.15
C VAL A 475 5.35 21.37 -17.12
N LYS A 476 6.13 20.30 -17.02
CA LYS A 476 7.59 20.34 -16.99
C LYS A 476 8.18 20.77 -18.35
N GLU A 477 7.67 20.26 -19.46
CA GLU A 477 8.04 20.66 -20.83
C GLU A 477 7.84 22.16 -21.05
N ARG A 478 6.72 22.70 -20.56
CA ARG A 478 6.36 24.12 -20.71
C ARG A 478 7.09 25.05 -19.74
N ALA A 479 7.92 24.52 -18.86
CA ALA A 479 8.60 25.26 -17.78
C ALA A 479 7.66 26.22 -17.02
N MET A 480 6.44 25.74 -16.70
CA MET A 480 5.40 26.54 -16.04
C MET A 480 5.63 26.78 -14.54
N VAL A 481 6.55 26.06 -13.93
CA VAL A 481 6.84 26.11 -12.48
C VAL A 481 8.17 26.78 -12.21
#